data_e5fb6d7e6984b3ca70c4028a021a6141
#
_entry.id   e5fb6d7e6984b3ca70c4028a021a6141
#
_cell.length_a   1.000
_cell.length_b   1.000
_cell.length_c   1.000
_cell.angle_alpha   90.00
_cell.angle_beta   90.00
_cell.angle_gamma   90.00
#
_symmetry.space_group_name_H-M   'P 1'
#
loop_
_entity.id
_entity.type
_entity.pdbx_description
1 polymer ?
#
loop_
_entity_poly.entity_id
_entity_poly.type
_entity_poly.pdbx_seq_one_letter_code
_entity_poly.pdbx_strand_id
1 'polypeptide(L)'
;MNVFWYIVPSDGRYPWQPKGSRVVDYAYLQQLTRAVDTLGYTGALFATTGGAHDAWVTAASLIPFSEKLKFIIAVHPGLMTPLMLAQKTATFDQFSRGRLILNVITGEQHQLPPHGIYLNHDERYELTDEYWTVWRRLMQGETVTYKGKYVNLENAKLNLPAVQKPYPELFFGGSSDPALKVAARHVDTYLTWGEPLEQAAQKVEKVRALAREQGRTMKFGIRLNVIVRETKEEAWNAAEWLLGKMDRSAIDVNLARQKASDSVGQARMTALLEDKPVHSARDLEIAPDLWAGLGLVRAGPGTALVGDPETVAARLQEYREIGFDTFILSGYPLLEEAYRVSDLLLPLLPVARQTDASVDNRDAWLNATGAWHLKEKAA
;
A
#
# COMPACT_ATOMS: atom_id res chain seq x y z
N MET A 1 5.88 -4.80 13.69
CA MET A 1 5.50 -4.97 12.27
C MET A 1 4.14 -4.38 12.03
N ASN A 2 3.97 -3.56 11.00
CA ASN A 2 2.69 -2.97 10.62
C ASN A 2 2.19 -3.68 9.36
N VAL A 3 0.97 -4.21 9.38
CA VAL A 3 0.36 -4.86 8.21
C VAL A 3 -0.89 -4.11 7.82
N PHE A 4 -0.86 -3.55 6.62
CA PHE A 4 -1.97 -2.82 6.02
C PHE A 4 -2.60 -3.66 4.91
N TRP A 5 -3.90 -3.49 4.72
CA TRP A 5 -4.60 -4.06 3.58
C TRP A 5 -4.76 -3.01 2.48
N TYR A 6 -4.81 -3.44 1.22
CA TYR A 6 -4.99 -2.53 0.11
C TYR A 6 -6.41 -2.60 -0.42
N ILE A 7 -7.13 -1.49 -0.35
CA ILE A 7 -8.49 -1.34 -0.87
C ILE A 7 -8.42 -0.69 -2.24
N VAL A 8 -8.70 -1.46 -3.28
CA VAL A 8 -8.66 -1.03 -4.68
C VAL A 8 -10.08 -0.87 -5.24
N PRO A 9 -10.25 -0.06 -6.31
CA PRO A 9 -11.55 0.17 -6.94
C PRO A 9 -12.08 -1.04 -7.72
N SER A 10 -11.23 -2.03 -8.03
CA SER A 10 -11.62 -3.25 -8.74
C SER A 10 -11.36 -4.46 -7.85
N ASP A 11 -12.40 -5.26 -7.61
CA ASP A 11 -12.32 -6.47 -6.83
C ASP A 11 -13.06 -7.63 -7.50
N GLY A 12 -12.87 -8.81 -6.98
CA GLY A 12 -13.43 -10.06 -7.44
C GLY A 12 -12.36 -11.14 -7.55
N ARG A 13 -12.74 -12.32 -7.96
CA ARG A 13 -11.84 -13.48 -8.02
C ARG A 13 -10.70 -13.28 -9.04
N TYR A 14 -10.98 -12.58 -10.15
CA TYR A 14 -10.03 -12.18 -11.20
C TYR A 14 -10.57 -10.93 -11.91
N PRO A 15 -10.41 -9.74 -11.28
CA PRO A 15 -11.10 -8.50 -11.67
C PRO A 15 -10.62 -7.88 -13.00
N TRP A 16 -9.65 -8.49 -13.65
CA TRP A 16 -9.21 -8.14 -15.01
C TRP A 16 -10.13 -8.70 -16.11
N GLN A 17 -11.16 -9.48 -15.73
CA GLN A 17 -12.22 -9.95 -16.63
C GLN A 17 -13.60 -9.66 -16.03
N PRO A 18 -14.61 -9.30 -16.85
CA PRO A 18 -15.96 -9.00 -16.37
C PRO A 18 -16.59 -10.13 -15.54
N LYS A 19 -16.37 -11.40 -15.92
CA LYS A 19 -16.89 -12.58 -15.19
C LYS A 19 -16.29 -12.78 -13.81
N GLY A 20 -15.09 -12.26 -13.59
CA GLY A 20 -14.37 -12.37 -12.31
C GLY A 20 -14.48 -11.14 -11.45
N SER A 21 -15.04 -10.08 -11.99
CA SER A 21 -15.18 -8.77 -11.35
C SER A 21 -16.36 -8.74 -10.37
N ARG A 22 -16.23 -7.97 -9.33
CA ARG A 22 -17.25 -7.65 -8.33
C ARG A 22 -17.56 -6.16 -8.37
N VAL A 23 -18.81 -5.79 -8.14
CA VAL A 23 -19.18 -4.39 -7.92
C VAL A 23 -18.59 -3.94 -6.58
N VAL A 24 -17.80 -2.87 -6.62
CA VAL A 24 -17.24 -2.24 -5.43
C VAL A 24 -18.08 -1.00 -5.13
N ASP A 25 -19.22 -1.21 -4.49
CA ASP A 25 -20.10 -0.15 -4.02
C ASP A 25 -19.80 0.25 -2.56
N TYR A 26 -20.54 1.24 -2.08
CA TYR A 26 -20.33 1.75 -0.73
C TYR A 26 -20.64 0.70 0.35
N ALA A 27 -21.64 -0.14 0.14
CA ALA A 27 -22.00 -1.21 1.10
C ALA A 27 -20.87 -2.24 1.20
N TYR A 28 -20.28 -2.61 0.06
CA TYR A 28 -19.11 -3.50 0.05
C TYR A 28 -17.88 -2.86 0.74
N LEU A 29 -17.62 -1.58 0.48
CA LEU A 29 -16.52 -0.86 1.15
C LEU A 29 -16.69 -0.80 2.66
N GLN A 30 -17.93 -0.66 3.17
CA GLN A 30 -18.22 -0.74 4.60
C GLN A 30 -17.90 -2.14 5.17
N GLN A 31 -18.29 -3.21 4.48
CA GLN A 31 -18.00 -4.58 4.91
C GLN A 31 -16.49 -4.83 4.96
N LEU A 32 -15.76 -4.46 3.90
CA LEU A 32 -14.32 -4.62 3.81
C LEU A 32 -13.60 -3.82 4.90
N THR A 33 -14.03 -2.58 5.14
CA THR A 33 -13.44 -1.72 6.18
C THR A 33 -13.62 -2.32 7.57
N ARG A 34 -14.84 -2.78 7.91
CA ARG A 34 -15.11 -3.45 9.19
C ARG A 34 -14.29 -4.73 9.35
N ALA A 35 -14.21 -5.53 8.29
CA ALA A 35 -13.39 -6.75 8.32
C ALA A 35 -11.93 -6.42 8.62
N VAL A 36 -11.33 -5.51 7.85
CA VAL A 36 -9.91 -5.12 8.04
C VAL A 36 -9.66 -4.52 9.44
N ASP A 37 -10.61 -3.72 9.97
CA ASP A 37 -10.52 -3.13 11.31
C ASP A 37 -10.53 -4.19 12.42
N THR A 38 -11.39 -5.20 12.28
CA THR A 38 -11.61 -6.24 13.33
C THR A 38 -10.62 -7.40 13.25
N LEU A 39 -10.10 -7.68 12.06
CA LEU A 39 -9.19 -8.81 11.80
C LEU A 39 -7.73 -8.58 12.26
N GLY A 40 -7.42 -7.39 12.79
CA GLY A 40 -6.10 -7.10 13.38
C GLY A 40 -5.09 -6.50 12.41
N TYR A 41 -5.51 -6.00 11.27
CA TYR A 41 -4.67 -5.16 10.40
C TYR A 41 -4.41 -3.80 11.05
N THR A 42 -3.24 -3.23 10.76
CA THR A 42 -2.89 -1.87 11.23
C THR A 42 -3.75 -0.80 10.57
N GLY A 43 -4.15 -1.02 9.31
CA GLY A 43 -4.94 -0.07 8.55
C GLY A 43 -5.15 -0.50 7.10
N ALA A 44 -5.57 0.44 6.26
CA ALA A 44 -5.77 0.21 4.84
C ALA A 44 -5.25 1.36 3.98
N LEU A 45 -4.74 1.02 2.79
CA LEU A 45 -4.39 1.98 1.73
C LEU A 45 -5.58 2.12 0.78
N PHE A 46 -6.07 3.35 0.66
CA PHE A 46 -7.11 3.74 -0.28
C PHE A 46 -6.48 4.27 -1.57
N ALA A 47 -6.72 3.55 -2.66
CA ALA A 47 -6.15 3.88 -3.96
C ALA A 47 -6.79 5.14 -4.57
N THR A 48 -5.99 5.89 -5.30
CA THR A 48 -6.43 6.95 -6.21
C THR A 48 -6.03 6.57 -7.62
N THR A 49 -7.01 6.33 -8.48
CA THR A 49 -6.82 6.08 -9.92
C THR A 49 -8.00 6.67 -10.67
N GLY A 50 -7.86 6.90 -11.97
CA GLY A 50 -8.93 7.47 -12.81
C GLY A 50 -10.23 6.65 -12.87
N GLY A 51 -10.24 5.39 -12.41
CA GLY A 51 -11.42 4.54 -12.31
C GLY A 51 -11.89 4.26 -10.88
N ALA A 52 -11.28 4.92 -9.88
CA ALA A 52 -11.65 4.77 -8.47
C ALA A 52 -12.60 5.87 -7.99
N HIS A 53 -13.32 5.58 -6.91
CA HIS A 53 -13.94 6.64 -6.11
C HIS A 53 -12.85 7.57 -5.54
N ASP A 54 -13.19 8.84 -5.28
CA ASP A 54 -12.28 9.74 -4.61
C ASP A 54 -11.83 9.16 -3.25
N ALA A 55 -10.52 9.05 -3.05
CA ALA A 55 -9.97 8.38 -1.88
C ALA A 55 -10.28 9.12 -0.56
N TRP A 56 -10.34 10.46 -0.58
CA TRP A 56 -10.65 11.25 0.60
C TRP A 56 -12.11 11.15 1.01
N VAL A 57 -13.01 11.27 0.03
CA VAL A 57 -14.46 11.14 0.27
C VAL A 57 -14.76 9.73 0.76
N THR A 58 -14.21 8.72 0.10
CA THR A 58 -14.38 7.32 0.48
C THR A 58 -13.87 7.05 1.89
N ALA A 59 -12.61 7.41 2.19
CA ALA A 59 -12.03 7.17 3.50
C ALA A 59 -12.76 7.94 4.62
N ALA A 60 -13.15 9.21 4.38
CA ALA A 60 -13.90 9.99 5.35
C ALA A 60 -15.27 9.38 5.67
N SER A 61 -15.98 8.87 4.64
CA SER A 61 -17.28 8.20 4.84
C SER A 61 -17.17 6.87 5.59
N LEU A 62 -15.98 6.27 5.63
CA LEU A 62 -15.72 4.99 6.28
C LEU A 62 -15.19 5.13 7.74
N ILE A 63 -14.88 6.33 8.19
CA ILE A 63 -14.47 6.59 9.59
C ILE A 63 -15.46 5.99 10.61
N PRO A 64 -16.80 6.16 10.45
CA PRO A 64 -17.77 5.62 11.39
C PRO A 64 -17.89 4.08 11.41
N PHE A 65 -17.28 3.41 10.44
CA PHE A 65 -17.32 1.95 10.31
C PHE A 65 -16.03 1.26 10.78
N SER A 66 -15.16 2.03 11.45
CA SER A 66 -13.88 1.54 11.98
C SER A 66 -13.52 2.25 13.28
N GLU A 67 -12.83 1.55 14.18
CA GLU A 67 -12.38 2.10 15.46
C GLU A 67 -10.86 2.30 15.51
N LYS A 68 -10.11 1.36 14.95
CA LYS A 68 -8.65 1.25 15.07
C LYS A 68 -7.92 1.44 13.76
N LEU A 69 -8.57 1.15 12.64
CA LEU A 69 -8.02 1.17 11.30
C LEU A 69 -7.36 2.52 10.99
N LYS A 70 -6.09 2.52 10.63
CA LYS A 70 -5.41 3.68 10.06
C LYS A 70 -5.71 3.79 8.56
N PHE A 71 -5.95 5.01 8.10
CA PHE A 71 -6.28 5.33 6.73
C PHE A 71 -5.04 5.87 6.01
N ILE A 72 -4.47 5.12 5.07
CA ILE A 72 -3.45 5.62 4.16
C ILE A 72 -4.17 6.20 2.95
N ILE A 73 -4.12 7.52 2.78
CA ILE A 73 -4.83 8.22 1.70
C ILE A 73 -3.82 8.80 0.72
N ALA A 74 -3.99 8.48 -0.57
CA ALA A 74 -3.16 9.00 -1.63
C ALA A 74 -3.38 10.52 -1.80
N VAL A 75 -2.26 11.25 -1.96
CA VAL A 75 -2.23 12.69 -2.17
C VAL A 75 -1.35 13.03 -3.36
N HIS A 76 -1.89 13.81 -4.28
CA HIS A 76 -1.16 14.32 -5.43
C HIS A 76 -0.85 15.81 -5.24
N PRO A 77 0.44 16.22 -5.10
CA PRO A 77 0.84 17.62 -5.12
C PRO A 77 0.39 18.29 -6.43
N GLY A 78 -0.17 19.50 -6.33
CA GLY A 78 -0.65 20.26 -7.48
C GLY A 78 -2.13 20.12 -7.79
N LEU A 79 -2.84 19.10 -7.25
CA LEU A 79 -4.30 19.02 -7.40
C LEU A 79 -5.07 19.91 -6.44
N MET A 80 -4.40 20.42 -5.40
CA MET A 80 -4.92 21.42 -4.47
C MET A 80 -3.76 22.21 -3.87
N THR A 81 -4.05 23.39 -3.29
CA THR A 81 -2.99 24.19 -2.64
C THR A 81 -2.51 23.52 -1.34
N PRO A 82 -1.28 23.78 -0.88
CA PRO A 82 -0.79 23.24 0.39
C PRO A 82 -1.67 23.59 1.60
N LEU A 83 -2.25 24.79 1.65
CA LEU A 83 -3.15 25.18 2.74
C LEU A 83 -4.47 24.40 2.71
N MET A 84 -5.04 24.19 1.53
CA MET A 84 -6.25 23.35 1.39
C MET A 84 -5.99 21.92 1.83
N LEU A 85 -4.85 21.35 1.46
CA LEU A 85 -4.47 20.03 1.95
C LEU A 85 -4.26 20.02 3.47
N ALA A 86 -3.60 21.03 4.02
CA ALA A 86 -3.40 21.12 5.47
C ALA A 86 -4.72 21.17 6.25
N GLN A 87 -5.71 21.96 5.77
CA GLN A 87 -7.07 21.99 6.35
C GLN A 87 -7.77 20.63 6.25
N LYS A 88 -7.72 20.00 5.07
CA LYS A 88 -8.31 18.67 4.82
C LYS A 88 -7.66 17.61 5.72
N THR A 89 -6.33 17.63 5.83
CA THR A 89 -5.54 16.76 6.70
C THR A 89 -5.95 16.92 8.16
N ALA A 90 -5.96 18.16 8.68
CA ALA A 90 -6.31 18.40 10.08
C ALA A 90 -7.75 17.99 10.41
N THR A 91 -8.70 18.26 9.50
CA THR A 91 -10.10 17.85 9.66
C THR A 91 -10.24 16.32 9.71
N PHE A 92 -9.66 15.63 8.74
CA PHE A 92 -9.71 14.16 8.71
C PHE A 92 -9.04 13.54 9.94
N ASP A 93 -7.87 14.08 10.32
CA ASP A 93 -7.10 13.61 11.46
C ASP A 93 -7.87 13.75 12.78
N GLN A 94 -8.58 14.88 12.97
CA GLN A 94 -9.48 15.06 14.12
C GLN A 94 -10.66 14.10 14.10
N PHE A 95 -11.35 13.96 12.96
CA PHE A 95 -12.53 13.09 12.85
C PHE A 95 -12.16 11.61 13.02
N SER A 96 -11.00 11.21 12.51
CA SER A 96 -10.48 9.85 12.67
C SER A 96 -9.74 9.62 14.00
N ARG A 97 -9.59 10.64 14.86
CA ARG A 97 -8.86 10.57 16.13
C ARG A 97 -7.40 10.13 15.93
N GLY A 98 -6.69 10.77 14.99
CA GLY A 98 -5.27 10.51 14.75
C GLY A 98 -4.97 9.26 13.94
N ARG A 99 -5.87 8.84 13.05
CA ARG A 99 -5.70 7.61 12.25
C ARG A 99 -5.37 7.87 10.77
N LEU A 100 -4.95 9.08 10.42
CA LEU A 100 -4.56 9.45 9.06
C LEU A 100 -3.08 9.19 8.80
N ILE A 101 -2.78 8.67 7.62
CA ILE A 101 -1.44 8.62 7.01
C ILE A 101 -1.60 9.14 5.58
N LEU A 102 -0.68 9.99 5.13
CA LEU A 102 -0.70 10.52 3.77
C LEU A 102 0.27 9.72 2.89
N ASN A 103 -0.20 9.21 1.76
CA ASN A 103 0.65 8.59 0.75
C ASN A 103 0.85 9.53 -0.42
N VAL A 104 2.04 10.12 -0.51
CA VAL A 104 2.41 11.05 -1.57
C VAL A 104 2.57 10.29 -2.88
N ILE A 105 1.92 10.76 -3.92
CA ILE A 105 2.08 10.27 -5.30
C ILE A 105 2.34 11.45 -6.24
N THR A 106 3.31 11.32 -7.14
CA THR A 106 3.63 12.37 -8.13
C THR A 106 2.88 12.20 -9.45
N GLY A 107 2.23 11.04 -9.64
CA GLY A 107 1.54 10.66 -10.86
C GLY A 107 2.49 10.34 -12.01
N GLU A 108 1.94 9.83 -13.10
CA GLU A 108 2.62 9.59 -14.36
C GLU A 108 2.22 10.65 -15.39
N GLN A 109 3.11 10.98 -16.32
CA GLN A 109 2.91 12.08 -17.25
C GLN A 109 1.60 11.97 -18.05
N HIS A 110 1.20 10.77 -18.44
CA HIS A 110 -0.03 10.56 -19.21
C HIS A 110 -1.33 10.70 -18.39
N GLN A 111 -1.24 10.65 -17.05
CA GLN A 111 -2.41 10.72 -16.15
C GLN A 111 -2.75 12.16 -15.71
N LEU A 112 -1.84 13.09 -15.89
CA LEU A 112 -1.94 14.44 -15.33
C LEU A 112 -2.66 15.47 -16.19
N PRO A 113 -2.59 15.43 -17.55
CA PRO A 113 -3.28 16.41 -18.40
C PRO A 113 -4.77 16.51 -18.16
N PRO A 114 -5.54 15.42 -17.92
CA PRO A 114 -6.95 15.51 -17.54
C PRO A 114 -7.22 16.30 -16.25
N HIS A 115 -6.21 16.45 -15.39
CA HIS A 115 -6.27 17.22 -14.16
C HIS A 115 -5.68 18.64 -14.29
N GLY A 116 -5.35 19.08 -15.51
CA GLY A 116 -4.78 20.40 -15.79
C GLY A 116 -3.30 20.55 -15.41
N ILE A 117 -2.57 19.44 -15.25
CA ILE A 117 -1.15 19.45 -14.90
C ILE A 117 -0.35 18.98 -16.11
N TYR A 118 0.57 19.83 -16.57
CA TYR A 118 1.38 19.61 -17.77
C TYR A 118 2.89 19.62 -17.46
N LEU A 119 3.27 19.15 -16.28
CA LEU A 119 4.64 19.09 -15.81
C LEU A 119 5.35 17.82 -16.32
N ASN A 120 6.60 17.97 -16.75
CA ASN A 120 7.46 16.83 -17.06
C ASN A 120 7.88 16.07 -15.78
N HIS A 121 8.63 14.97 -15.95
CA HIS A 121 9.05 14.12 -14.85
C HIS A 121 9.74 14.89 -13.73
N ASP A 122 10.76 15.68 -14.04
CA ASP A 122 11.57 16.36 -13.01
C ASP A 122 10.83 17.53 -12.39
N GLU A 123 10.07 18.28 -13.18
CA GLU A 123 9.21 19.37 -12.67
C GLU A 123 8.17 18.90 -11.66
N ARG A 124 7.65 17.66 -11.81
CA ARG A 124 6.74 17.09 -10.81
C ARG A 124 7.42 16.88 -9.45
N TYR A 125 8.70 16.50 -9.43
CA TYR A 125 9.44 16.37 -8.17
C TYR A 125 9.87 17.72 -7.61
N GLU A 126 10.18 18.72 -8.43
CA GLU A 126 10.41 20.10 -7.98
C GLU A 126 9.15 20.66 -7.31
N LEU A 127 7.98 20.54 -7.97
CA LEU A 127 6.69 20.90 -7.37
C LEU A 127 6.47 20.17 -6.03
N THR A 128 6.75 18.87 -5.99
CA THR A 128 6.57 18.04 -4.79
C THR A 128 7.45 18.55 -3.64
N ASP A 129 8.68 18.91 -3.90
CA ASP A 129 9.62 19.44 -2.90
C ASP A 129 9.14 20.78 -2.32
N GLU A 130 8.74 21.74 -3.17
CA GLU A 130 8.18 23.01 -2.72
C GLU A 130 6.89 22.82 -1.93
N TYR A 131 6.02 21.94 -2.42
CA TYR A 131 4.71 21.67 -1.85
C TYR A 131 4.81 21.15 -0.41
N TRP A 132 5.64 20.10 -0.19
CA TRP A 132 5.80 19.52 1.14
C TRP A 132 6.62 20.40 2.08
N THR A 133 7.53 21.21 1.56
CA THR A 133 8.21 22.27 2.35
C THR A 133 7.18 23.23 2.96
N VAL A 134 6.25 23.71 2.17
CA VAL A 134 5.20 24.64 2.64
C VAL A 134 4.19 23.94 3.53
N TRP A 135 3.70 22.76 3.12
CA TRP A 135 2.68 22.03 3.87
C TRP A 135 3.16 21.66 5.29
N ARG A 136 4.39 21.19 5.43
CA ARG A 136 4.96 20.84 6.75
C ARG A 136 5.02 22.03 7.69
N ARG A 137 5.41 23.20 7.19
CA ARG A 137 5.44 24.44 7.96
C ARG A 137 4.04 24.86 8.42
N LEU A 138 3.06 24.78 7.52
CA LEU A 138 1.65 25.04 7.87
C LEU A 138 1.15 24.09 8.95
N MET A 139 1.43 22.79 8.85
CA MET A 139 1.03 21.78 9.84
C MET A 139 1.68 22.00 11.20
N GLN A 140 2.87 22.59 11.23
CA GLN A 140 3.57 22.97 12.46
C GLN A 140 3.06 24.29 13.08
N GLY A 141 2.07 24.90 12.45
CA GLY A 141 1.41 26.11 12.96
C GLY A 141 2.07 27.44 12.55
N GLU A 142 3.03 27.40 11.63
CA GLU A 142 3.65 28.61 11.12
C GLU A 142 2.67 29.44 10.26
N THR A 143 2.86 30.76 10.26
CA THR A 143 2.30 31.65 9.22
C THR A 143 3.31 31.70 8.09
N VAL A 144 2.92 31.18 6.91
CA VAL A 144 3.82 30.97 5.79
C VAL A 144 3.55 31.97 4.67
N THR A 145 4.58 32.73 4.33
CA THR A 145 4.70 33.44 3.04
C THR A 145 5.80 32.67 2.27
N TYR A 146 5.47 32.20 1.07
CA TYR A 146 6.39 31.44 0.23
C TYR A 146 6.23 31.86 -1.23
N LYS A 147 7.34 32.11 -1.91
CA LYS A 147 7.38 32.48 -3.33
C LYS A 147 8.35 31.54 -4.05
N GLY A 148 7.81 30.44 -4.55
CA GLY A 148 8.56 29.44 -5.31
C GLY A 148 8.25 29.49 -6.79
N LYS A 149 8.76 28.53 -7.51
CA LYS A 149 8.47 28.33 -8.95
C LYS A 149 7.03 27.83 -9.16
N TYR A 150 6.56 26.93 -8.29
CA TYR A 150 5.27 26.26 -8.42
C TYR A 150 4.28 26.63 -7.32
N VAL A 151 4.77 26.96 -6.12
CA VAL A 151 3.95 27.24 -4.96
C VAL A 151 4.14 28.69 -4.55
N ASN A 152 3.03 29.45 -4.51
CA ASN A 152 3.04 30.84 -4.07
C ASN A 152 1.92 31.07 -3.06
N LEU A 153 2.26 31.53 -1.86
CA LEU A 153 1.34 31.81 -0.76
C LEU A 153 1.77 33.07 -0.01
N GLU A 154 0.80 33.84 0.45
CA GLU A 154 1.04 34.99 1.29
C GLU A 154 0.24 34.87 2.60
N ASN A 155 0.93 34.98 3.74
CA ASN A 155 0.35 34.97 5.09
C ASN A 155 -0.58 33.79 5.35
N ALA A 156 -0.28 32.62 4.72
CA ALA A 156 -1.07 31.41 4.87
C ALA A 156 -0.87 30.81 6.26
N LYS A 157 -1.95 30.47 6.95
CA LYS A 157 -1.92 29.87 8.28
C LYS A 157 -3.00 28.80 8.43
N LEU A 158 -2.61 27.67 8.99
CA LEU A 158 -3.56 26.64 9.43
C LEU A 158 -4.03 26.99 10.85
N ASN A 159 -5.32 27.32 11.01
CA ASN A 159 -5.89 27.67 12.32
C ASN A 159 -6.46 26.44 13.06
N LEU A 160 -6.68 25.32 12.38
CA LEU A 160 -7.18 24.08 12.95
C LEU A 160 -6.03 23.07 13.07
N PRO A 161 -5.54 22.72 14.29
CA PRO A 161 -4.42 21.82 14.44
C PRO A 161 -4.86 20.36 14.19
N ALA A 162 -3.96 19.53 13.68
CA ALA A 162 -4.12 18.09 13.66
C ALA A 162 -3.95 17.48 15.07
N VAL A 163 -4.49 16.27 15.27
CA VAL A 163 -4.28 15.49 16.50
C VAL A 163 -2.84 14.98 16.55
N GLN A 164 -2.38 14.41 15.44
CA GLN A 164 -1.02 13.89 15.32
C GLN A 164 0.02 15.01 15.27
N LYS A 165 1.16 14.82 15.93
CA LYS A 165 2.24 15.81 16.01
C LYS A 165 3.56 15.22 15.49
N PRO A 166 4.35 16.00 14.74
CA PRO A 166 4.08 17.37 14.27
C PRO A 166 3.00 17.43 13.17
N TYR A 167 2.71 16.33 12.51
CA TYR A 167 1.70 16.11 11.47
C TYR A 167 1.46 14.59 11.28
N PRO A 168 0.37 14.18 10.57
CA PRO A 168 0.18 12.78 10.16
C PRO A 168 1.36 12.27 9.33
N GLU A 169 1.75 11.02 9.55
CA GLU A 169 2.90 10.38 8.91
C GLU A 169 2.81 10.45 7.38
N LEU A 170 3.94 10.73 6.72
CA LEU A 170 4.05 10.82 5.27
C LEU A 170 4.70 9.57 4.70
N PHE A 171 3.97 8.88 3.83
CA PHE A 171 4.45 7.76 3.02
C PHE A 171 4.72 8.24 1.60
N PHE A 172 5.71 7.67 0.94
CA PHE A 172 6.00 7.95 -0.46
C PHE A 172 6.78 6.81 -1.10
N GLY A 173 6.42 6.49 -2.34
CA GLY A 173 7.13 5.52 -3.17
C GLY A 173 7.53 6.13 -4.52
N GLY A 174 8.78 5.97 -4.88
CA GLY A 174 9.31 6.40 -6.17
C GLY A 174 10.73 5.89 -6.31
N SER A 175 11.15 5.51 -7.53
CA SER A 175 12.43 4.84 -7.75
C SER A 175 13.43 5.66 -8.57
N SER A 176 13.05 6.83 -9.10
CA SER A 176 13.95 7.74 -9.80
C SER A 176 14.81 8.55 -8.83
N ASP A 177 15.96 9.04 -9.26
CA ASP A 177 16.84 9.83 -8.39
C ASP A 177 16.17 11.09 -7.83
N PRO A 178 15.36 11.87 -8.58
CA PRO A 178 14.58 12.96 -8.01
C PRO A 178 13.59 12.47 -6.94
N ALA A 179 12.94 11.32 -7.15
CA ALA A 179 12.03 10.73 -6.18
C ALA A 179 12.72 10.40 -4.85
N LEU A 180 13.91 9.77 -4.92
CA LEU A 180 14.67 9.40 -3.74
C LEU A 180 15.12 10.62 -2.93
N LYS A 181 15.48 11.72 -3.61
CA LYS A 181 15.85 12.99 -2.94
C LYS A 181 14.64 13.61 -2.20
N VAL A 182 13.47 13.65 -2.85
CA VAL A 182 12.23 14.12 -2.23
C VAL A 182 11.86 13.25 -1.03
N ALA A 183 11.96 11.92 -1.18
CA ALA A 183 11.73 10.99 -0.08
C ALA A 183 12.63 11.29 1.11
N ALA A 184 13.94 11.33 0.90
CA ALA A 184 14.94 11.59 1.94
C ALA A 184 14.68 12.90 2.70
N ARG A 185 14.17 13.93 2.02
CA ARG A 185 13.93 15.25 2.59
C ARG A 185 12.62 15.37 3.36
N HIS A 186 11.55 14.74 2.91
CA HIS A 186 10.20 15.05 3.37
C HIS A 186 9.46 13.91 4.04
N VAL A 187 9.68 12.64 3.66
CA VAL A 187 8.83 11.54 4.10
C VAL A 187 9.33 10.81 5.33
N ASP A 188 8.43 10.15 6.03
CA ASP A 188 8.72 9.40 7.25
C ASP A 188 8.90 7.91 6.94
N THR A 189 8.12 7.38 5.99
CA THR A 189 8.20 6.00 5.51
C THR A 189 8.35 5.95 4.00
N TYR A 190 9.47 5.39 3.52
CA TYR A 190 9.67 5.13 2.11
C TYR A 190 9.04 3.79 1.70
N LEU A 191 8.17 3.82 0.69
CA LEU A 191 7.51 2.64 0.15
C LEU A 191 8.21 2.14 -1.11
N THR A 192 8.33 0.83 -1.25
CA THR A 192 8.70 0.17 -2.51
C THR A 192 7.67 -0.88 -2.92
N TRP A 193 7.72 -1.32 -4.16
CA TRP A 193 6.96 -2.47 -4.61
C TRP A 193 7.75 -3.76 -4.36
N GLY A 194 7.07 -4.91 -4.37
CA GLY A 194 7.65 -6.21 -4.10
C GLY A 194 8.68 -6.65 -5.12
N GLU A 195 9.90 -6.16 -4.98
CA GLU A 195 11.07 -6.61 -5.72
C GLU A 195 11.74 -7.79 -5.02
N PRO A 196 12.55 -8.60 -5.71
CA PRO A 196 13.41 -9.58 -5.05
C PRO A 196 14.24 -8.98 -3.92
N LEU A 197 14.51 -9.77 -2.87
CA LEU A 197 15.10 -9.32 -1.61
C LEU A 197 16.37 -8.49 -1.80
N GLU A 198 17.27 -8.95 -2.67
CA GLU A 198 18.53 -8.24 -2.96
C GLU A 198 18.29 -6.84 -3.55
N GLN A 199 17.38 -6.72 -4.52
CA GLN A 199 17.04 -5.43 -5.14
C GLN A 199 16.38 -4.49 -4.12
N ALA A 200 15.52 -5.02 -3.26
CA ALA A 200 14.88 -4.28 -2.17
C ALA A 200 15.93 -3.79 -1.15
N ALA A 201 16.90 -4.62 -0.78
CA ALA A 201 18.00 -4.26 0.13
C ALA A 201 18.85 -3.11 -0.42
N GLN A 202 19.27 -3.19 -1.69
CA GLN A 202 20.04 -2.13 -2.34
C GLN A 202 19.29 -0.79 -2.33
N LYS A 203 17.97 -0.82 -2.58
CA LYS A 203 17.12 0.37 -2.54
C LYS A 203 17.01 0.94 -1.13
N VAL A 204 16.79 0.10 -0.12
CA VAL A 204 16.76 0.50 1.29
C VAL A 204 18.07 1.21 1.69
N GLU A 205 19.20 0.64 1.36
CA GLU A 205 20.51 1.25 1.70
C GLU A 205 20.71 2.59 0.99
N LYS A 206 20.36 2.70 -0.30
CA LYS A 206 20.47 3.95 -1.05
C LYS A 206 19.60 5.06 -0.43
N VAL A 207 18.34 4.76 -0.11
CA VAL A 207 17.42 5.74 0.49
C VAL A 207 17.85 6.10 1.92
N ARG A 208 18.33 5.12 2.69
CA ARG A 208 18.83 5.33 4.05
C ARG A 208 20.06 6.26 4.06
N ALA A 209 20.98 6.09 3.11
CA ALA A 209 22.14 6.96 2.95
C ALA A 209 21.71 8.40 2.66
N LEU A 210 20.81 8.61 1.69
CA LEU A 210 20.29 9.93 1.36
C LEU A 210 19.55 10.60 2.54
N ALA A 211 18.82 9.83 3.33
CA ALA A 211 18.14 10.36 4.52
C ALA A 211 19.16 10.80 5.60
N ARG A 212 20.22 10.01 5.81
CA ARG A 212 21.33 10.37 6.74
C ARG A 212 22.02 11.67 6.35
N GLU A 213 22.23 11.92 5.04
CA GLU A 213 22.77 13.19 4.54
C GLU A 213 21.87 14.40 4.89
N GLN A 214 20.58 14.17 5.07
CA GLN A 214 19.60 15.16 5.52
C GLN A 214 19.43 15.20 7.06
N GLY A 215 20.27 14.48 7.82
CA GLY A 215 20.15 14.35 9.27
C GLY A 215 18.87 13.63 9.73
N ARG A 216 18.27 12.77 8.87
CA ARG A 216 17.01 12.09 9.15
C ARG A 216 17.16 10.59 9.23
N THR A 217 16.30 9.98 10.03
CA THR A 217 16.02 8.54 10.00
C THR A 217 14.77 8.27 9.14
N MET A 218 14.73 7.10 8.50
CA MET A 218 13.62 6.72 7.63
C MET A 218 13.16 5.31 7.96
N LYS A 219 11.85 5.11 7.97
CA LYS A 219 11.19 3.81 7.98
C LYS A 219 11.00 3.30 6.55
N PHE A 220 10.79 2.00 6.41
CA PHE A 220 10.61 1.38 5.10
C PHE A 220 9.36 0.51 5.06
N GLY A 221 8.63 0.62 3.97
CA GLY A 221 7.47 -0.21 3.70
C GLY A 221 7.54 -0.85 2.31
N ILE A 222 6.92 -2.01 2.19
CA ILE A 222 6.85 -2.75 0.93
C ILE A 222 5.41 -3.12 0.61
N ARG A 223 5.04 -3.02 -0.66
CA ARG A 223 3.74 -3.44 -1.14
C ARG A 223 3.84 -4.72 -1.95
N LEU A 224 3.13 -5.75 -1.49
CA LEU A 224 3.08 -7.09 -2.05
C LEU A 224 1.64 -7.58 -2.14
N ASN A 225 1.35 -8.43 -3.13
CA ASN A 225 0.20 -9.32 -3.00
C ASN A 225 0.61 -10.59 -2.26
N VAL A 226 -0.36 -11.33 -1.77
CA VAL A 226 -0.14 -12.61 -1.10
C VAL A 226 -1.16 -13.64 -1.58
N ILE A 227 -0.72 -14.88 -1.73
CA ILE A 227 -1.56 -16.05 -1.98
C ILE A 227 -1.19 -17.09 -0.92
N VAL A 228 -1.92 -17.07 0.19
CA VAL A 228 -1.68 -17.96 1.34
C VAL A 228 -2.76 -19.05 1.36
N ARG A 229 -2.35 -20.29 1.47
CA ARG A 229 -3.23 -21.46 1.62
C ARG A 229 -2.67 -22.37 2.70
N GLU A 230 -3.42 -23.36 3.12
CA GLU A 230 -3.02 -24.31 4.16
C GLU A 230 -1.74 -25.07 3.78
N THR A 231 -1.54 -25.30 2.49
CA THR A 231 -0.33 -25.96 1.96
C THR A 231 0.31 -25.15 0.83
N LYS A 232 1.62 -25.32 0.66
CA LYS A 232 2.36 -24.70 -0.44
C LYS A 232 1.82 -25.13 -1.82
N GLU A 233 1.39 -26.36 -1.95
CA GLU A 233 0.79 -26.90 -3.18
C GLU A 233 -0.52 -26.16 -3.51
N GLU A 234 -1.43 -26.02 -2.55
CA GLU A 234 -2.70 -25.32 -2.75
C GLU A 234 -2.47 -23.84 -3.10
N ALA A 235 -1.48 -23.19 -2.50
CA ALA A 235 -1.13 -21.81 -2.81
C ALA A 235 -0.66 -21.67 -4.26
N TRP A 236 0.21 -22.55 -4.74
CA TRP A 236 0.68 -22.53 -6.12
C TRP A 236 -0.41 -22.95 -7.11
N ASN A 237 -1.30 -23.88 -6.75
CA ASN A 237 -2.48 -24.22 -7.53
C ASN A 237 -3.43 -22.99 -7.66
N ALA A 238 -3.53 -22.18 -6.63
CA ALA A 238 -4.29 -20.92 -6.70
C ALA A 238 -3.62 -19.90 -7.63
N ALA A 239 -2.29 -19.80 -7.63
CA ALA A 239 -1.55 -18.94 -8.58
C ALA A 239 -1.73 -19.44 -10.03
N GLU A 240 -1.66 -20.76 -10.25
CA GLU A 240 -1.91 -21.40 -11.55
C GLU A 240 -3.34 -21.11 -12.04
N TRP A 241 -4.31 -21.25 -11.15
CA TRP A 241 -5.70 -20.94 -11.48
C TRP A 241 -5.89 -19.47 -11.87
N LEU A 242 -5.23 -18.52 -11.18
CA LEU A 242 -5.25 -17.10 -11.52
C LEU A 242 -4.61 -16.84 -12.89
N LEU A 243 -3.46 -17.46 -13.17
CA LEU A 243 -2.79 -17.38 -14.47
C LEU A 243 -3.72 -17.86 -15.59
N GLY A 244 -4.41 -18.99 -15.40
CA GLY A 244 -5.40 -19.52 -16.35
C GLY A 244 -6.63 -18.63 -16.57
N LYS A 245 -6.82 -17.55 -15.79
CA LYS A 245 -7.85 -16.52 -15.98
C LYS A 245 -7.32 -15.26 -16.66
N MET A 246 -6.07 -15.24 -17.08
CA MET A 246 -5.47 -14.12 -17.80
C MET A 246 -5.52 -14.41 -19.30
N ASP A 247 -6.39 -13.69 -20.04
CA ASP A 247 -6.43 -13.84 -21.48
C ASP A 247 -5.31 -13.04 -22.17
N ARG A 248 -4.90 -13.51 -23.35
CA ARG A 248 -3.78 -12.94 -24.09
C ARG A 248 -4.00 -11.46 -24.44
N SER A 249 -5.22 -11.08 -24.79
CA SER A 249 -5.52 -9.69 -25.17
C SER A 249 -5.39 -8.74 -23.99
N ALA A 250 -5.85 -9.15 -22.79
CA ALA A 250 -5.68 -8.37 -21.58
C ALA A 250 -4.21 -8.20 -21.20
N ILE A 251 -3.41 -9.27 -21.35
CA ILE A 251 -1.97 -9.23 -21.12
C ILE A 251 -1.31 -8.24 -22.09
N ASP A 252 -1.55 -8.36 -23.39
CA ASP A 252 -0.92 -7.52 -24.40
C ASP A 252 -1.25 -6.03 -24.22
N VAL A 253 -2.52 -5.70 -23.91
CA VAL A 253 -2.96 -4.33 -23.60
C VAL A 253 -2.26 -3.79 -22.35
N ASN A 254 -2.18 -4.58 -21.29
CA ASN A 254 -1.55 -4.12 -20.05
C ASN A 254 -0.04 -3.93 -20.21
N LEU A 255 0.66 -4.85 -20.87
CA LEU A 255 2.10 -4.73 -21.12
C LEU A 255 2.43 -3.54 -22.02
N ALA A 256 1.62 -3.27 -23.05
CA ALA A 256 1.77 -2.08 -23.87
C ALA A 256 1.63 -0.79 -23.06
N ARG A 257 0.63 -0.75 -22.15
CA ARG A 257 0.44 0.38 -21.23
C ARG A 257 1.62 0.55 -20.26
N GLN A 258 2.15 -0.54 -19.71
CA GLN A 258 3.31 -0.49 -18.82
C GLN A 258 4.56 0.04 -19.53
N LYS A 259 4.80 -0.38 -20.78
CA LYS A 259 5.92 0.10 -21.60
C LYS A 259 5.82 1.59 -21.95
N ALA A 260 4.61 2.13 -22.02
CA ALA A 260 4.37 3.55 -22.27
C ALA A 260 4.51 4.44 -21.00
N SER A 261 4.68 3.85 -19.81
CA SER A 261 4.83 4.56 -18.55
C SER A 261 6.22 5.20 -18.43
N ASP A 262 6.26 6.44 -17.93
CA ASP A 262 7.51 7.15 -17.58
C ASP A 262 8.00 6.81 -16.15
N SER A 263 7.36 5.87 -15.48
CA SER A 263 7.70 5.43 -14.12
C SER A 263 8.88 4.46 -14.11
N VAL A 264 9.97 4.85 -13.44
CA VAL A 264 11.11 3.96 -13.18
C VAL A 264 10.70 2.73 -12.37
N GLY A 265 9.77 2.90 -11.43
CA GLY A 265 9.22 1.79 -10.65
C GLY A 265 8.46 0.80 -11.54
N GLN A 266 7.65 1.29 -12.50
CA GLN A 266 6.95 0.44 -13.45
C GLN A 266 7.93 -0.30 -14.37
N ALA A 267 8.93 0.39 -14.91
CA ALA A 267 9.95 -0.24 -15.75
C ALA A 267 10.66 -1.39 -15.02
N ARG A 268 11.00 -1.23 -13.74
CA ARG A 268 11.59 -2.29 -12.92
C ARG A 268 10.66 -3.48 -12.75
N MET A 269 9.35 -3.26 -12.52
CA MET A 269 8.38 -4.36 -12.41
C MET A 269 8.17 -5.08 -13.74
N THR A 270 8.14 -4.34 -14.85
CA THR A 270 8.00 -4.90 -16.20
C THR A 270 9.21 -5.77 -16.56
N ALA A 271 10.42 -5.34 -16.20
CA ALA A 271 11.65 -6.10 -16.41
C ALA A 271 11.66 -7.48 -15.72
N LEU A 272 10.91 -7.65 -14.63
CA LEU A 272 10.76 -8.94 -13.95
C LEU A 272 9.99 -9.98 -14.79
N LEU A 273 9.25 -9.54 -15.81
CA LEU A 273 8.42 -10.36 -16.69
C LEU A 273 9.07 -10.63 -18.06
N GLU A 274 10.18 -9.95 -18.40
CA GLU A 274 10.79 -10.01 -19.72
C GLU A 274 11.46 -11.38 -19.96
N ASP A 275 11.39 -11.81 -21.25
CA ASP A 275 12.06 -12.97 -21.83
C ASP A 275 11.76 -14.35 -21.21
N LYS A 276 10.63 -14.48 -20.51
CA LYS A 276 10.21 -15.77 -19.96
C LYS A 276 9.06 -16.37 -20.76
N PRO A 277 9.21 -17.59 -21.34
CA PRO A 277 8.07 -18.34 -21.82
C PRO A 277 7.21 -18.74 -20.62
N VAL A 278 5.91 -18.44 -20.70
CA VAL A 278 4.97 -18.71 -19.60
C VAL A 278 4.08 -19.88 -19.99
N HIS A 279 4.35 -21.05 -19.39
CA HIS A 279 3.56 -22.26 -19.53
C HIS A 279 2.81 -22.61 -18.23
N SER A 280 3.36 -22.16 -17.09
CA SER A 280 2.83 -22.40 -15.76
C SER A 280 3.09 -21.20 -14.85
N ALA A 281 2.42 -21.14 -13.70
CA ALA A 281 2.70 -20.09 -12.71
C ALA A 281 4.14 -20.14 -12.21
N ARG A 282 4.75 -21.32 -12.13
CA ARG A 282 6.14 -21.49 -11.70
C ARG A 282 7.16 -20.81 -12.62
N ASP A 283 6.86 -20.64 -13.90
CA ASP A 283 7.74 -19.93 -14.83
C ASP A 283 7.89 -18.45 -14.48
N LEU A 284 6.94 -17.92 -13.72
CA LEU A 284 6.93 -16.54 -13.21
C LEU A 284 7.38 -16.41 -11.73
N GLU A 285 7.93 -17.46 -11.15
CA GLU A 285 8.63 -17.38 -9.86
C GLU A 285 9.99 -16.71 -10.08
N ILE A 286 10.11 -15.44 -9.68
CA ILE A 286 11.28 -14.58 -9.94
C ILE A 286 12.33 -14.62 -8.82
N ALA A 287 11.92 -15.07 -7.65
CA ALA A 287 12.73 -15.35 -6.47
C ALA A 287 11.98 -16.39 -5.64
N PRO A 288 12.58 -17.03 -4.64
CA PRO A 288 11.90 -18.05 -3.84
C PRO A 288 10.54 -17.58 -3.33
N ASP A 289 9.48 -18.29 -3.74
CA ASP A 289 8.08 -18.03 -3.37
C ASP A 289 7.53 -16.64 -3.79
N LEU A 290 8.26 -15.88 -4.63
CA LEU A 290 7.87 -14.59 -5.17
C LEU A 290 7.42 -14.73 -6.63
N TRP A 291 6.13 -14.67 -6.86
CA TRP A 291 5.48 -14.79 -8.16
C TRP A 291 5.19 -13.42 -8.78
N ALA A 292 5.56 -13.21 -10.05
CA ALA A 292 5.35 -11.95 -10.77
C ALA A 292 4.09 -11.94 -11.66
N GLY A 293 3.28 -12.99 -11.67
CA GLY A 293 2.20 -13.19 -12.63
C GLY A 293 1.13 -12.12 -12.63
N LEU A 294 0.82 -11.47 -11.48
CA LEU A 294 -0.15 -10.37 -11.47
C LEU A 294 0.30 -9.17 -12.31
N GLY A 295 1.61 -8.99 -12.53
CA GLY A 295 2.16 -7.97 -13.41
C GLY A 295 1.72 -8.10 -14.87
N LEU A 296 1.31 -9.30 -15.31
CA LEU A 296 0.78 -9.50 -16.66
C LEU A 296 -0.53 -8.75 -16.90
N VAL A 297 -1.38 -8.56 -15.89
CA VAL A 297 -2.73 -8.02 -16.03
C VAL A 297 -2.98 -6.72 -15.26
N ARG A 298 -1.97 -6.23 -14.54
CA ARG A 298 -2.08 -4.96 -13.80
C ARG A 298 -0.75 -4.20 -13.79
N ALA A 299 -0.82 -2.87 -13.85
CA ALA A 299 0.31 -1.99 -13.57
C ALA A 299 0.53 -1.84 -12.04
N GLY A 300 1.69 -1.34 -11.66
CA GLY A 300 2.09 -1.18 -10.26
C GLY A 300 2.67 -2.48 -9.67
N PRO A 301 2.51 -2.74 -8.37
CA PRO A 301 3.06 -3.93 -7.72
C PRO A 301 2.38 -5.21 -8.22
N GLY A 302 3.04 -5.89 -9.13
CA GLY A 302 2.56 -7.10 -9.81
C GLY A 302 3.08 -8.40 -9.21
N THR A 303 3.78 -8.36 -8.07
CA THR A 303 4.36 -9.52 -7.40
C THR A 303 3.48 -10.00 -6.24
N ALA A 304 3.52 -11.31 -5.97
CA ALA A 304 2.85 -11.95 -4.85
C ALA A 304 3.77 -12.94 -4.15
N LEU A 305 3.75 -12.98 -2.83
CA LEU A 305 4.30 -14.10 -2.06
C LEU A 305 3.28 -15.25 -2.09
N VAL A 306 3.74 -16.44 -2.44
CA VAL A 306 2.89 -17.63 -2.66
C VAL A 306 3.39 -18.77 -1.81
N GLY A 307 2.57 -19.29 -0.89
CA GLY A 307 2.95 -20.41 -0.05
C GLY A 307 1.96 -20.73 1.07
N ASP A 308 2.35 -21.70 1.89
CA ASP A 308 1.74 -21.93 3.18
C ASP A 308 2.06 -20.78 4.15
N PRO A 309 1.39 -20.71 5.30
CA PRO A 309 1.56 -19.62 6.25
C PRO A 309 3.01 -19.44 6.72
N GLU A 310 3.70 -20.54 7.01
CA GLU A 310 5.08 -20.55 7.49
C GLU A 310 6.05 -20.03 6.41
N THR A 311 5.88 -20.48 5.18
CA THR A 311 6.66 -20.02 4.02
C THR A 311 6.51 -18.51 3.82
N VAL A 312 5.27 -18.03 3.78
CA VAL A 312 5.02 -16.59 3.55
C VAL A 312 5.50 -15.75 4.74
N ALA A 313 5.31 -16.22 5.97
CA ALA A 313 5.82 -15.54 7.16
C ALA A 313 7.36 -15.44 7.14
N ALA A 314 8.04 -16.51 6.76
CA ALA A 314 9.50 -16.52 6.63
C ALA A 314 9.98 -15.52 5.56
N ARG A 315 9.33 -15.44 4.39
CA ARG A 315 9.66 -14.45 3.35
C ARG A 315 9.45 -13.01 3.85
N LEU A 316 8.35 -12.74 4.55
CA LEU A 316 8.11 -11.41 5.15
C LEU A 316 9.14 -11.07 6.23
N GLN A 317 9.61 -12.05 6.98
CA GLN A 317 10.66 -11.87 7.99
C GLN A 317 12.01 -11.51 7.33
N GLU A 318 12.36 -12.11 6.18
CA GLU A 318 13.57 -11.73 5.44
C GLU A 318 13.52 -10.26 4.97
N TYR A 319 12.37 -9.78 4.47
CA TYR A 319 12.22 -8.36 4.18
C TYR A 319 12.36 -7.50 5.44
N ARG A 320 11.86 -7.97 6.58
CA ARG A 320 12.01 -7.26 7.85
C ARG A 320 13.47 -7.13 8.28
N GLU A 321 14.27 -8.16 8.09
CA GLU A 321 15.70 -8.18 8.45
C GLU A 321 16.53 -7.17 7.68
N ILE A 322 16.16 -6.85 6.43
CA ILE A 322 16.78 -5.76 5.66
C ILE A 322 16.20 -4.38 5.97
N GLY A 323 15.22 -4.29 6.88
CA GLY A 323 14.76 -3.03 7.47
C GLY A 323 13.34 -2.61 7.14
N PHE A 324 12.52 -3.46 6.51
CA PHE A 324 11.09 -3.17 6.34
C PHE A 324 10.33 -3.42 7.63
N ASP A 325 9.52 -2.45 8.05
CA ASP A 325 8.64 -2.55 9.21
C ASP A 325 7.15 -2.47 8.83
N THR A 326 6.85 -2.06 7.61
CA THR A 326 5.51 -1.81 7.10
C THR A 326 5.26 -2.62 5.84
N PHE A 327 4.18 -3.41 5.85
CA PHE A 327 3.77 -4.29 4.77
C PHE A 327 2.36 -3.93 4.33
N ILE A 328 2.19 -3.52 3.07
CA ILE A 328 0.88 -3.28 2.48
C ILE A 328 0.55 -4.49 1.63
N LEU A 329 -0.34 -5.33 2.14
CA LEU A 329 -0.70 -6.60 1.52
C LEU A 329 -2.03 -6.49 0.77
N SER A 330 -2.23 -7.34 -0.21
CA SER A 330 -3.52 -7.55 -0.89
C SER A 330 -3.61 -8.94 -1.51
N GLY A 331 -4.83 -9.35 -1.80
CA GLY A 331 -5.14 -10.60 -2.49
C GLY A 331 -6.46 -10.46 -3.24
N TYR A 332 -6.81 -11.42 -4.08
CA TYR A 332 -8.06 -11.42 -4.82
C TYR A 332 -8.89 -12.68 -4.53
N PRO A 333 -10.17 -12.55 -4.10
CA PRO A 333 -10.92 -11.31 -3.81
C PRO A 333 -10.51 -10.65 -2.49
N LEU A 334 -10.62 -9.30 -2.41
CA LEU A 334 -10.06 -8.53 -1.29
C LEU A 334 -10.63 -8.92 0.08
N LEU A 335 -11.94 -9.12 0.19
CA LEU A 335 -12.58 -9.41 1.47
C LEU A 335 -12.25 -10.82 1.96
N GLU A 336 -12.41 -11.81 1.10
CA GLU A 336 -12.17 -13.21 1.41
C GLU A 336 -10.69 -13.49 1.72
N GLU A 337 -9.79 -12.86 0.96
CA GLU A 337 -8.35 -12.97 1.23
C GLU A 337 -7.95 -12.21 2.50
N ALA A 338 -8.65 -11.11 2.87
CA ALA A 338 -8.39 -10.45 4.14
C ALA A 338 -8.68 -11.37 5.34
N TYR A 339 -9.78 -12.13 5.30
CA TYR A 339 -10.08 -13.14 6.33
C TYR A 339 -9.02 -14.24 6.32
N ARG A 340 -8.70 -14.81 5.16
CA ARG A 340 -7.73 -15.90 5.05
C ARG A 340 -6.35 -15.51 5.57
N VAL A 341 -5.85 -14.34 5.18
CA VAL A 341 -4.56 -13.82 5.66
C VAL A 341 -4.59 -13.56 7.16
N SER A 342 -5.72 -13.07 7.69
CA SER A 342 -5.87 -12.90 9.14
C SER A 342 -5.84 -14.22 9.90
N ASP A 343 -6.47 -15.25 9.37
CA ASP A 343 -6.56 -16.55 10.03
C ASP A 343 -5.25 -17.34 9.93
N LEU A 344 -4.65 -17.36 8.74
CA LEU A 344 -3.51 -18.20 8.45
C LEU A 344 -2.15 -17.53 8.70
N LEU A 345 -2.00 -16.25 8.31
CA LEU A 345 -0.69 -15.60 8.28
C LEU A 345 -0.44 -14.65 9.45
N LEU A 346 -1.40 -13.78 9.80
CA LEU A 346 -1.19 -12.79 10.86
C LEU A 346 -0.85 -13.41 12.24
N PRO A 347 -1.30 -14.62 12.62
CA PRO A 347 -0.87 -15.26 13.87
C PRO A 347 0.63 -15.53 13.96
N LEU A 348 1.30 -15.74 12.81
CA LEU A 348 2.72 -16.03 12.73
C LEU A 348 3.59 -14.77 12.66
N LEU A 349 2.97 -13.59 12.53
CA LEU A 349 3.68 -12.34 12.40
C LEU A 349 3.69 -11.56 13.72
N PRO A 350 4.75 -10.80 14.03
CA PRO A 350 4.81 -9.96 15.23
C PRO A 350 4.00 -8.66 15.04
N VAL A 351 2.73 -8.81 14.68
CA VAL A 351 1.77 -7.70 14.57
C VAL A 351 1.16 -7.47 15.95
N ALA A 352 1.14 -6.22 16.39
CA ALA A 352 0.41 -5.85 17.60
C ALA A 352 -1.10 -5.98 17.33
N ARG A 353 -1.66 -7.15 17.56
CA ARG A 353 -3.11 -7.37 17.48
C ARG A 353 -3.78 -6.57 18.59
N GLN A 354 -4.59 -5.61 18.23
CA GLN A 354 -5.48 -4.93 19.16
C GLN A 354 -6.75 -5.78 19.36
N THR A 355 -6.58 -7.05 19.74
CA THR A 355 -7.71 -7.86 20.17
C THR A 355 -8.12 -7.41 21.57
N ASP A 356 -9.39 -7.24 21.77
CA ASP A 356 -9.93 -7.00 23.11
C ASP A 356 -9.79 -8.32 23.90
N ALA A 357 -8.75 -8.42 24.69
CA ALA A 357 -8.44 -9.63 25.49
C ALA A 357 -9.57 -9.98 26.48
N SER A 358 -10.51 -9.06 26.73
CA SER A 358 -11.63 -9.28 27.64
C SER A 358 -12.72 -10.22 27.12
N VAL A 359 -12.68 -10.60 25.83
CA VAL A 359 -13.75 -11.39 25.18
C VAL A 359 -13.20 -12.63 24.45
N ASP A 360 -12.01 -13.09 24.80
CA ASP A 360 -11.48 -14.35 24.23
C ASP A 360 -12.16 -15.55 24.89
N ASN A 361 -13.15 -16.10 24.22
CA ASN A 361 -13.90 -17.27 24.67
C ASN A 361 -13.48 -18.59 24.00
N ARG A 362 -12.33 -18.61 23.29
CA ARG A 362 -11.82 -19.82 22.62
C ARG A 362 -11.67 -20.98 23.59
N ASP A 363 -11.14 -20.72 24.78
CA ASP A 363 -10.99 -21.72 25.82
C ASP A 363 -12.34 -22.24 26.34
N ALA A 364 -13.36 -21.39 26.42
CA ALA A 364 -14.69 -21.80 26.82
C ALA A 364 -15.30 -22.79 25.81
N TRP A 365 -15.12 -22.55 24.52
CA TRP A 365 -15.57 -23.49 23.48
C TRP A 365 -14.80 -24.82 23.52
N LEU A 366 -13.47 -24.79 23.64
CA LEU A 366 -12.62 -25.99 23.76
C LEU A 366 -13.01 -26.82 24.99
N ASN A 367 -13.29 -26.18 26.13
CA ASN A 367 -13.75 -26.86 27.35
C ASN A 367 -15.14 -27.47 27.18
N ALA A 368 -16.08 -26.73 26.54
CA ALA A 368 -17.44 -27.23 26.33
C ALA A 368 -17.52 -28.40 25.36
N THR A 369 -16.61 -28.46 24.36
CA THR A 369 -16.57 -29.54 23.35
C THR A 369 -15.64 -30.69 23.73
N GLY A 370 -14.89 -30.60 24.84
CA GLY A 370 -13.88 -31.59 25.23
C GLY A 370 -12.64 -31.58 24.32
N ALA A 371 -12.49 -30.57 23.47
CA ALA A 371 -11.38 -30.46 22.50
C ALA A 371 -10.09 -29.86 23.10
N TRP A 372 -10.05 -29.59 24.42
CA TRP A 372 -8.90 -29.04 25.13
C TRP A 372 -7.60 -29.84 24.92
N HIS A 373 -7.70 -31.17 24.73
CA HIS A 373 -6.54 -32.03 24.46
C HIS A 373 -5.84 -31.74 23.12
N LEU A 374 -6.45 -30.95 22.23
CA LEU A 374 -5.83 -30.52 20.96
C LEU A 374 -4.80 -29.40 21.19
N LYS A 375 -4.89 -28.66 22.31
CA LYS A 375 -3.90 -27.65 22.68
C LYS A 375 -2.52 -28.22 22.96
N GLU A 376 -2.43 -29.42 23.54
CA GLU A 376 -1.16 -30.07 23.93
C GLU A 376 -0.36 -30.59 22.72
N LYS A 377 -0.99 -30.70 21.55
CA LYS A 377 -0.33 -31.17 20.31
C LYS A 377 0.20 -30.03 19.43
N ALA A 378 -0.12 -28.77 19.74
CA ALA A 378 0.25 -27.61 18.95
C ALA A 378 1.35 -26.75 19.63
N ALA A 379 1.85 -27.16 20.78
CA ALA A 379 2.99 -26.59 21.50
C ALA A 379 4.22 -27.49 21.30
#